data_a2a2046e8cb9b3c1f857427fff2d0994
#
_entry.id   a2a2046e8cb9b3c1f857427fff2d0994
#
_cell.length_a   1.000
_cell.length_b   1.000
_cell.length_c   1.000
_cell.angle_alpha   90.00
_cell.angle_beta   90.00
_cell.angle_gamma   90.00
#
_symmetry.space_group_name_H-M   'P 1'
#
loop_
_entity.id
_entity.type
_entity.pdbx_description
1 polymer ?
#
loop_
_entity_poly.entity_id
_entity_poly.type
_entity_poly.pdbx_seq_one_letter_code
_entity_poly.pdbx_strand_id
1 'polypeptide(L)'
;MDFSGFFEEISGALEALAEAEEMEKIIVYTPPEKGHEVKNCGYVEEGIIRGYYPEKDCRIFSSYLDKSRGISFNKEKEDQVIKNCLRKGRGTGKHPHKSGNSRKKEGWKKQKEKIQLPEEYVLRFAVQADASSMATLYSQEFQFYPTPVHMESYLLKTMDSDVLYLLVEKQGKIVSLASAEMDSETGSAEITDCLTVSSERGKGLIKELIVALEKELSNRGFRSTYTLCRALSFGINTAFVSLGYAYTGRLVNNCRIGEGFEDMNIWCKMLK
;
A
#
# COMPACT_ATOMS: atom_id res chain seq x y z
N MET A 1 36.79 6.65 -0.89
CA MET A 1 36.12 7.92 -0.57
C MET A 1 35.10 7.60 0.51
N ASP A 2 35.23 8.28 1.61
CA ASP A 2 34.27 8.13 2.72
C ASP A 2 33.03 8.96 2.37
N PHE A 3 31.92 8.27 2.11
CA PHE A 3 30.64 8.91 1.75
C PHE A 3 29.80 9.26 3.01
N SER A 4 30.38 9.17 4.21
CA SER A 4 29.66 9.40 5.47
C SER A 4 29.09 10.82 5.65
N GLY A 5 29.63 11.83 4.94
CA GLY A 5 29.12 13.20 4.94
C GLY A 5 28.09 13.51 3.88
N PHE A 6 27.88 12.64 2.89
CA PHE A 6 27.05 12.97 1.71
C PHE A 6 25.57 13.12 2.07
N PHE A 7 25.02 12.29 2.95
CA PHE A 7 23.61 12.43 3.33
C PHE A 7 23.37 13.63 4.26
N GLU A 8 24.35 14.02 5.06
CA GLU A 8 24.26 15.23 5.92
C GLU A 8 24.11 16.50 5.08
N GLU A 9 24.88 16.63 3.99
CA GLU A 9 24.76 17.76 3.04
C GLU A 9 23.39 17.75 2.33
N ILE A 10 22.92 16.57 1.90
CA ILE A 10 21.60 16.41 1.28
C ILE A 10 20.49 16.73 2.28
N SER A 11 20.60 16.29 3.53
CA SER A 11 19.60 16.53 4.58
C SER A 11 19.39 18.03 4.79
N GLY A 12 20.47 18.81 4.91
CA GLY A 12 20.37 20.27 5.04
C GLY A 12 19.70 20.95 3.84
N ALA A 13 20.00 20.47 2.63
CA ALA A 13 19.36 21.00 1.41
C ALA A 13 17.86 20.61 1.33
N LEU A 14 17.50 19.40 1.74
CA LEU A 14 16.11 18.96 1.81
C LEU A 14 15.31 19.75 2.85
N GLU A 15 15.88 20.02 4.00
CA GLU A 15 15.24 20.83 5.05
C GLU A 15 15.02 22.28 4.56
N ALA A 16 16.03 22.92 3.95
CA ALA A 16 15.89 24.26 3.41
C ALA A 16 14.83 24.32 2.29
N LEU A 17 14.77 23.31 1.41
CA LEU A 17 13.75 23.22 0.38
C LEU A 17 12.34 23.02 0.99
N ALA A 18 12.23 22.15 1.97
CA ALA A 18 10.96 21.88 2.63
C ALA A 18 10.43 23.11 3.39
N GLU A 19 11.31 23.88 4.02
CA GLU A 19 10.96 25.16 4.64
C GLU A 19 10.49 26.19 3.60
N ALA A 20 11.19 26.31 2.46
CA ALA A 20 10.83 27.24 1.39
C ALA A 20 9.48 26.90 0.74
N GLU A 21 9.12 25.60 0.68
CA GLU A 21 7.85 25.10 0.12
C GLU A 21 6.77 24.90 1.20
N GLU A 22 6.99 25.37 2.42
CA GLU A 22 6.07 25.23 3.57
C GLU A 22 5.67 23.78 3.85
N MET A 23 6.59 22.82 3.58
CA MET A 23 6.40 21.41 3.86
C MET A 23 6.70 21.10 5.33
N GLU A 24 5.88 20.26 5.95
CA GLU A 24 5.98 19.93 7.38
C GLU A 24 6.66 18.59 7.65
N LYS A 25 6.84 17.77 6.61
CA LYS A 25 7.40 16.41 6.71
C LYS A 25 8.24 16.09 5.48
N ILE A 26 9.44 15.53 5.71
CA ILE A 26 10.30 14.96 4.67
C ILE A 26 10.28 13.45 4.84
N ILE A 27 10.13 12.71 3.74
CA ILE A 27 10.15 11.24 3.73
C ILE A 27 11.29 10.77 2.84
N VAL A 28 12.14 9.89 3.38
CA VAL A 28 13.31 9.34 2.68
C VAL A 28 13.17 7.83 2.54
N TYR A 29 13.23 7.36 1.31
CA TYR A 29 13.31 5.96 0.93
C TYR A 29 14.78 5.61 0.69
N THR A 30 15.32 4.64 1.42
CA THR A 30 16.74 4.34 1.36
C THR A 30 17.02 2.84 1.46
N PRO A 31 18.05 2.33 0.75
CA PRO A 31 18.48 0.94 0.94
C PRO A 31 19.02 0.74 2.38
N PRO A 32 18.96 -0.49 2.93
CA PRO A 32 19.25 -0.77 4.33
C PRO A 32 20.62 -0.30 4.79
N GLU A 33 21.63 -0.38 3.94
CA GLU A 33 23.02 0.00 4.23
C GLU A 33 23.18 1.52 4.48
N LYS A 34 22.28 2.34 3.95
CA LYS A 34 22.26 3.80 4.12
C LYS A 34 21.41 4.25 5.31
N GLY A 35 20.60 3.38 5.87
CA GLY A 35 19.66 3.73 6.94
C GLY A 35 20.35 4.29 8.20
N HIS A 36 21.61 3.91 8.48
CA HIS A 36 22.36 4.46 9.60
C HIS A 36 22.72 5.95 9.40
N GLU A 37 23.11 6.31 8.18
CA GLU A 37 23.45 7.71 7.82
C GLU A 37 22.22 8.60 7.98
N VAL A 38 21.06 8.16 7.46
CA VAL A 38 19.78 8.88 7.56
C VAL A 38 19.36 9.06 9.02
N LYS A 39 19.48 8.00 9.83
CA LYS A 39 19.16 8.06 11.26
C LYS A 39 20.06 9.01 12.04
N ASN A 40 21.34 9.10 11.71
CA ASN A 40 22.28 10.01 12.35
C ASN A 40 21.96 11.49 12.10
N CYS A 41 21.26 11.80 11.00
CA CYS A 41 20.73 13.13 10.71
C CYS A 41 19.39 13.43 11.42
N GLY A 42 18.98 12.59 12.38
CA GLY A 42 17.78 12.82 13.19
C GLY A 42 16.47 12.30 12.61
N TYR A 43 16.50 11.62 11.46
CA TYR A 43 15.30 11.04 10.88
C TYR A 43 14.82 9.82 11.67
N VAL A 44 13.52 9.67 11.80
CA VAL A 44 12.85 8.56 12.50
C VAL A 44 12.46 7.49 11.50
N GLU A 45 12.84 6.24 11.77
CA GLU A 45 12.40 5.10 10.95
C GLU A 45 10.93 4.79 11.20
N GLU A 46 10.12 4.80 10.15
CA GLU A 46 8.67 4.53 10.22
C GLU A 46 8.30 3.15 9.67
N GLY A 47 9.16 2.54 8.85
CA GLY A 47 8.89 1.21 8.33
C GLY A 47 9.82 0.72 7.24
N ILE A 48 9.45 -0.43 6.68
CA ILE A 48 10.24 -1.15 5.68
C ILE A 48 9.33 -1.59 4.54
N ILE A 49 9.77 -1.40 3.28
CA ILE A 49 9.17 -2.07 2.12
C ILE A 49 10.09 -3.21 1.71
N ARG A 50 9.60 -4.44 1.87
CA ARG A 50 10.39 -5.64 1.57
C ARG A 50 10.52 -5.87 0.07
N GLY A 51 11.73 -6.17 -0.37
CA GLY A 51 12.03 -6.44 -1.77
C GLY A 51 11.80 -5.26 -2.70
N TYR A 52 11.86 -4.03 -2.18
CA TYR A 52 11.68 -2.80 -2.95
C TYR A 52 12.76 -2.67 -4.01
N TYR A 53 14.02 -2.78 -3.64
CA TYR A 53 15.15 -2.82 -4.57
C TYR A 53 15.46 -4.25 -5.02
N PRO A 54 16.24 -4.45 -6.10
CA PRO A 54 16.81 -5.75 -6.44
C PRO A 54 17.54 -6.36 -5.23
N GLU A 55 17.02 -7.49 -4.72
CA GLU A 55 17.58 -8.27 -3.61
C GLU A 55 17.68 -7.53 -2.26
N LYS A 56 17.10 -6.32 -2.14
CA LYS A 56 17.16 -5.52 -0.93
C LYS A 56 15.80 -4.94 -0.56
N ASP A 57 15.64 -4.70 0.74
CA ASP A 57 14.50 -3.96 1.28
C ASP A 57 14.74 -2.45 1.13
N CYS A 58 13.67 -1.66 1.26
CA CYS A 58 13.76 -0.21 1.46
C CYS A 58 13.39 0.11 2.91
N ARG A 59 14.18 0.95 3.57
CA ARG A 59 13.83 1.54 4.86
C ARG A 59 13.27 2.94 4.63
N ILE A 60 12.18 3.25 5.33
CA ILE A 60 11.50 4.55 5.21
C ILE A 60 11.76 5.33 6.48
N PHE A 61 12.26 6.54 6.31
CA PHE A 61 12.54 7.47 7.39
C PHE A 61 11.80 8.77 7.17
N SER A 62 11.44 9.45 8.26
CA SER A 62 10.81 10.76 8.22
C SER A 62 11.52 11.77 9.12
N SER A 63 11.65 13.00 8.62
CA SER A 63 11.94 14.19 9.42
C SER A 63 10.68 15.04 9.51
N TYR A 64 10.41 15.58 10.68
CA TYR A 64 9.24 16.40 10.97
C TYR A 64 9.67 17.83 11.27
N LEU A 65 9.49 18.74 10.30
CA LEU A 65 9.76 20.17 10.48
C LEU A 65 8.74 20.75 11.48
N ASP A 66 7.46 20.38 11.33
CA ASP A 66 6.48 20.55 12.42
C ASP A 66 6.43 19.27 13.28
N LYS A 67 6.86 19.39 14.54
CA LYS A 67 6.88 18.26 15.49
C LYS A 67 5.51 17.63 15.73
N SER A 68 4.43 18.38 15.56
CA SER A 68 3.06 17.85 15.71
C SER A 68 2.74 16.79 14.66
N ARG A 69 3.35 16.88 13.46
CA ARG A 69 3.23 15.89 12.39
C ARG A 69 3.84 14.53 12.73
N GLY A 70 4.72 14.46 13.73
CA GLY A 70 5.29 13.21 14.27
C GLY A 70 4.42 12.53 15.33
N ILE A 71 3.26 13.10 15.67
CA ILE A 71 2.39 12.59 16.75
C ILE A 71 1.13 11.95 16.14
N SER A 72 1.01 10.62 16.25
CA SER A 72 -0.21 9.91 15.87
C SER A 72 -1.33 10.20 16.89
N PHE A 73 -2.39 10.87 16.45
CA PHE A 73 -3.53 11.22 17.31
C PHE A 73 -4.44 10.03 17.64
N ASN A 74 -4.43 9.00 16.80
CA ASN A 74 -5.29 7.83 16.92
C ASN A 74 -4.53 6.54 17.19
N LYS A 75 -3.28 6.62 17.66
CA LYS A 75 -2.35 5.50 17.82
C LYS A 75 -2.98 4.26 18.45
N GLU A 76 -3.70 4.40 19.56
CA GLU A 76 -4.33 3.28 20.26
C GLU A 76 -5.41 2.57 19.42
N LYS A 77 -6.25 3.35 18.72
CA LYS A 77 -7.28 2.81 17.83
C LYS A 77 -6.66 2.10 16.63
N GLU A 78 -5.64 2.68 16.06
CA GLU A 78 -4.90 2.12 14.92
C GLU A 78 -4.16 0.83 15.29
N ASP A 79 -3.52 0.80 16.46
CA ASP A 79 -2.89 -0.41 17.01
C ASP A 79 -3.94 -1.51 17.24
N GLN A 80 -5.15 -1.14 17.67
CA GLN A 80 -6.25 -2.08 17.81
C GLN A 80 -6.75 -2.62 16.45
N VAL A 81 -6.79 -1.76 15.40
CA VAL A 81 -7.11 -2.19 14.02
C VAL A 81 -6.10 -3.24 13.58
N ILE A 82 -4.79 -2.97 13.68
CA ILE A 82 -3.74 -3.93 13.29
C ILE A 82 -3.87 -5.24 14.07
N LYS A 83 -4.04 -5.17 15.40
CA LYS A 83 -4.22 -6.35 16.26
C LYS A 83 -5.39 -7.23 15.78
N ASN A 84 -6.51 -6.59 15.46
CA ASN A 84 -7.71 -7.28 14.99
C ASN A 84 -7.50 -7.89 13.59
N CYS A 85 -6.86 -7.16 12.66
CA CYS A 85 -6.53 -7.65 11.32
C CYS A 85 -5.61 -8.87 11.40
N LEU A 86 -4.52 -8.81 12.18
CA LEU A 86 -3.58 -9.92 12.34
C LEU A 86 -4.21 -11.14 13.01
N ARG A 87 -5.13 -10.95 13.96
CA ARG A 87 -5.90 -12.05 14.55
C ARG A 87 -6.79 -12.73 13.53
N LYS A 88 -7.48 -11.95 12.69
CA LYS A 88 -8.35 -12.46 11.62
C LYS A 88 -7.54 -13.19 10.54
N GLY A 89 -6.39 -12.68 10.15
CA GLY A 89 -5.47 -13.34 9.22
C GLY A 89 -4.91 -14.67 9.75
N ARG A 90 -4.68 -14.79 11.07
CA ARG A 90 -4.25 -16.04 11.71
C ARG A 90 -5.40 -17.06 11.85
N GLY A 91 -6.64 -16.60 11.94
CA GLY A 91 -7.82 -17.46 12.12
C GLY A 91 -8.21 -18.28 10.89
N THR A 92 -7.68 -17.94 9.71
CA THR A 92 -7.85 -18.74 8.48
C THR A 92 -6.86 -19.90 8.36
N GLY A 93 -5.87 -19.97 9.27
CA GLY A 93 -4.95 -21.11 9.42
C GLY A 93 -5.01 -21.64 10.84
N LYS A 94 -5.69 -22.77 11.07
CA LYS A 94 -5.69 -23.49 12.35
C LYS A 94 -4.25 -23.88 12.72
N HIS A 95 -3.64 -23.15 13.65
CA HIS A 95 -2.47 -23.62 14.37
C HIS A 95 -2.89 -24.03 15.78
N PRO A 96 -2.92 -25.32 16.12
CA PRO A 96 -2.84 -25.74 17.49
C PRO A 96 -1.36 -25.78 17.90
N HIS A 97 -0.93 -24.88 18.77
CA HIS A 97 0.24 -25.17 19.60
C HIS A 97 -0.09 -26.36 20.50
N LYS A 98 0.42 -27.53 20.15
CA LYS A 98 0.63 -28.64 21.09
C LYS A 98 2.07 -29.11 20.93
N SER A 99 2.82 -28.94 22.00
CA SER A 99 4.08 -29.63 22.25
C SER A 99 3.85 -31.15 22.18
N GLY A 100 4.65 -31.87 21.41
CA GLY A 100 4.62 -33.31 21.37
C GLY A 100 5.25 -33.89 20.11
N ASN A 101 6.41 -34.52 20.26
CA ASN A 101 7.14 -35.29 19.27
C ASN A 101 6.23 -36.26 18.48
N SER A 102 6.19 -36.15 17.18
CA SER A 102 6.21 -37.33 16.29
C SER A 102 6.30 -36.89 14.81
N ARG A 103 7.26 -37.47 14.10
CA ARG A 103 7.49 -37.35 12.65
C ARG A 103 6.30 -37.93 11.90
N LYS A 104 5.56 -37.11 11.14
CA LYS A 104 4.91 -37.53 9.89
C LYS A 104 4.88 -36.34 8.96
N LYS A 105 5.59 -36.47 7.84
CA LYS A 105 5.49 -35.58 6.68
C LYS A 105 4.16 -35.86 5.99
N GLU A 106 3.15 -35.05 6.24
CA GLU A 106 1.97 -34.99 5.41
C GLU A 106 1.95 -33.66 4.68
N GLY A 107 1.89 -33.76 3.35
CA GLY A 107 1.95 -32.61 2.45
C GLY A 107 0.76 -31.67 2.65
N TRP A 108 1.06 -30.45 3.00
CA TRP A 108 0.10 -29.36 3.09
C TRP A 108 -0.32 -28.94 1.69
N LYS A 109 -1.42 -29.47 1.18
CA LYS A 109 -2.15 -28.87 0.08
C LYS A 109 -2.84 -27.62 0.63
N LYS A 110 -2.24 -26.42 0.46
CA LYS A 110 -2.97 -25.17 0.55
C LYS A 110 -4.06 -25.19 -0.53
N GLN A 111 -5.29 -25.46 -0.14
CA GLN A 111 -6.43 -25.06 -0.94
C GLN A 111 -6.42 -23.52 -0.98
N LYS A 112 -5.89 -22.96 -2.07
CA LYS A 112 -6.25 -21.61 -2.49
C LYS A 112 -7.73 -21.69 -2.82
N GLU A 113 -8.59 -21.24 -1.91
CA GLU A 113 -9.95 -20.88 -2.31
C GLU A 113 -9.79 -19.85 -3.44
N LYS A 114 -10.04 -20.27 -4.67
CA LYS A 114 -10.32 -19.33 -5.75
C LYS A 114 -11.59 -18.62 -5.32
N ILE A 115 -11.47 -17.39 -4.86
CA ILE A 115 -12.61 -16.51 -4.73
C ILE A 115 -13.04 -16.30 -6.19
N GLN A 116 -14.14 -16.87 -6.58
CA GLN A 116 -14.69 -16.75 -7.92
C GLN A 116 -15.74 -15.65 -7.82
N LEU A 117 -15.55 -14.56 -8.55
CA LEU A 117 -16.57 -13.51 -8.64
C LEU A 117 -17.88 -14.15 -9.12
N PRO A 118 -19.03 -13.82 -8.50
CA PRO A 118 -20.33 -14.19 -9.04
C PRO A 118 -20.48 -13.74 -10.49
N GLU A 119 -21.26 -14.48 -11.30
CA GLU A 119 -21.44 -14.22 -12.74
C GLU A 119 -21.94 -12.79 -13.08
N GLU A 120 -22.56 -12.14 -12.12
CA GLU A 120 -23.03 -10.74 -12.28
C GLU A 120 -21.90 -9.69 -12.29
N TYR A 121 -20.64 -10.09 -11.97
CA TYR A 121 -19.48 -9.19 -11.94
C TYR A 121 -18.49 -9.55 -13.05
N VAL A 122 -17.99 -8.53 -13.73
CA VAL A 122 -16.94 -8.64 -14.73
C VAL A 122 -15.70 -7.91 -14.22
N LEU A 123 -14.58 -8.62 -14.09
CA LEU A 123 -13.27 -8.04 -13.76
C LEU A 123 -12.49 -7.86 -15.06
N ARG A 124 -12.00 -6.65 -15.30
CA ARG A 124 -11.20 -6.33 -16.49
C ARG A 124 -10.23 -5.19 -16.23
N PHE A 125 -9.23 -5.04 -17.10
CA PHE A 125 -8.43 -3.82 -17.14
C PHE A 125 -9.29 -2.64 -17.59
N ALA A 126 -8.97 -1.46 -17.03
CA ALA A 126 -9.53 -0.21 -17.50
C ALA A 126 -8.96 0.15 -18.89
N VAL A 127 -9.75 0.81 -19.70
CA VAL A 127 -9.35 1.41 -20.96
C VAL A 127 -9.58 2.93 -20.89
N GLN A 128 -8.99 3.69 -21.80
CA GLN A 128 -9.13 5.17 -21.80
C GLN A 128 -10.58 5.64 -21.74
N ALA A 129 -11.51 4.92 -22.38
CA ALA A 129 -12.94 5.23 -22.35
C ALA A 129 -13.57 5.14 -20.95
N ASP A 130 -12.92 4.47 -20.00
CA ASP A 130 -13.39 4.37 -18.61
C ASP A 130 -13.02 5.58 -17.76
N ALA A 131 -12.03 6.39 -18.18
CA ALA A 131 -11.41 7.44 -17.35
C ALA A 131 -12.44 8.41 -16.77
N SER A 132 -13.42 8.84 -17.55
CA SER A 132 -14.49 9.75 -17.10
C SER A 132 -15.37 9.12 -16.00
N SER A 133 -15.75 7.84 -16.18
CA SER A 133 -16.54 7.10 -15.19
C SER A 133 -15.76 6.81 -13.93
N MET A 134 -14.47 6.50 -14.05
CA MET A 134 -13.55 6.30 -12.92
C MET A 134 -13.37 7.60 -12.14
N ALA A 135 -13.09 8.72 -12.81
CA ALA A 135 -12.94 10.03 -12.17
C ALA A 135 -14.19 10.44 -11.40
N THR A 136 -15.39 10.21 -12.00
CA THR A 136 -16.67 10.44 -11.34
C THR A 136 -16.81 9.59 -10.08
N LEU A 137 -16.47 8.31 -10.14
CA LEU A 137 -16.57 7.40 -9.00
C LEU A 137 -15.60 7.78 -7.89
N TYR A 138 -14.36 8.12 -8.20
CA TYR A 138 -13.39 8.62 -7.23
C TYR A 138 -13.88 9.91 -6.56
N SER A 139 -14.40 10.85 -7.33
CA SER A 139 -14.96 12.11 -6.80
C SER A 139 -16.11 11.90 -5.82
N GLN A 140 -16.95 10.89 -6.04
CA GLN A 140 -18.07 10.57 -5.16
C GLN A 140 -17.67 9.90 -3.85
N GLU A 141 -16.64 9.04 -3.89
CA GLU A 141 -16.23 8.23 -2.74
C GLU A 141 -15.06 8.84 -1.95
N PHE A 142 -14.25 9.72 -2.57
CA PHE A 142 -13.09 10.39 -1.95
C PHE A 142 -13.28 11.91 -1.95
N GLN A 143 -13.71 12.46 -0.84
CA GLN A 143 -13.91 13.90 -0.70
C GLN A 143 -12.59 14.69 -0.80
N PHE A 144 -11.51 14.18 -0.20
CA PHE A 144 -10.14 14.67 -0.34
C PHE A 144 -9.21 13.46 -0.48
N TYR A 145 -8.40 13.45 -1.52
CA TYR A 145 -7.46 12.36 -1.80
C TYR A 145 -6.12 12.95 -2.27
N PRO A 146 -4.98 12.37 -1.86
CA PRO A 146 -3.66 12.96 -2.13
C PRO A 146 -3.32 13.04 -3.63
N THR A 147 -3.79 12.08 -4.42
CA THR A 147 -3.61 12.07 -5.88
C THR A 147 -4.88 12.55 -6.59
N PRO A 148 -4.78 13.29 -7.71
CA PRO A 148 -5.93 13.87 -8.38
C PRO A 148 -6.71 12.86 -9.25
N VAL A 149 -7.00 11.67 -8.71
CA VAL A 149 -7.75 10.58 -9.38
C VAL A 149 -9.18 10.95 -9.77
N HIS A 150 -9.70 12.05 -9.23
CA HIS A 150 -10.99 12.64 -9.62
C HIS A 150 -10.92 13.44 -10.95
N MET A 151 -9.72 13.61 -11.51
CA MET A 151 -9.51 14.30 -12.78
C MET A 151 -9.30 13.28 -13.91
N GLU A 152 -10.17 13.30 -14.91
CA GLU A 152 -10.09 12.43 -16.09
C GLU A 152 -8.73 12.55 -16.79
N SER A 153 -8.21 13.78 -16.96
CA SER A 153 -6.91 14.04 -17.60
C SER A 153 -5.74 13.38 -16.85
N TYR A 154 -5.81 13.32 -15.52
CA TYR A 154 -4.81 12.62 -14.71
C TYR A 154 -4.86 11.10 -14.97
N LEU A 155 -6.06 10.51 -14.96
CA LEU A 155 -6.23 9.08 -15.23
C LEU A 155 -5.77 8.70 -16.64
N LEU A 156 -6.12 9.48 -17.65
CA LEU A 156 -5.64 9.26 -19.02
C LEU A 156 -4.11 9.30 -19.09
N LYS A 157 -3.48 10.32 -18.47
CA LYS A 157 -2.02 10.44 -18.43
C LYS A 157 -1.36 9.25 -17.74
N THR A 158 -1.90 8.79 -16.62
CA THR A 158 -1.31 7.68 -15.84
C THR A 158 -1.58 6.32 -16.48
N MET A 159 -2.69 6.12 -17.21
CA MET A 159 -2.93 4.94 -18.03
C MET A 159 -1.91 4.76 -19.17
N ASP A 160 -1.38 5.87 -19.70
CA ASP A 160 -0.34 5.86 -20.74
C ASP A 160 1.09 5.73 -20.17
N SER A 161 1.22 5.58 -18.84
CA SER A 161 2.50 5.44 -18.14
C SER A 161 2.56 4.12 -17.36
N ASP A 162 3.23 4.13 -16.22
CA ASP A 162 3.50 2.94 -15.40
C ASP A 162 2.39 2.64 -14.37
N VAL A 163 1.12 2.98 -14.66
CA VAL A 163 -0.01 2.67 -13.77
C VAL A 163 -1.00 1.72 -14.46
N LEU A 164 -1.26 0.59 -13.80
CA LEU A 164 -2.32 -0.34 -14.21
C LEU A 164 -3.58 -0.08 -13.41
N TYR A 165 -4.72 0.06 -14.10
CA TYR A 165 -6.03 0.13 -13.46
C TYR A 165 -6.83 -1.12 -13.77
N LEU A 166 -7.33 -1.79 -12.72
CA LEU A 166 -8.31 -2.87 -12.83
C LEU A 166 -9.63 -2.42 -12.21
N LEU A 167 -10.72 -2.85 -12.80
CA LEU A 167 -12.05 -2.56 -12.33
C LEU A 167 -12.96 -3.79 -12.33
N VAL A 168 -13.98 -3.72 -11.50
CA VAL A 168 -15.10 -4.67 -11.48
C VAL A 168 -16.36 -3.92 -11.87
N GLU A 169 -17.02 -4.46 -12.88
CA GLU A 169 -18.32 -3.98 -13.34
C GLU A 169 -19.44 -4.90 -12.86
N LYS A 170 -20.58 -4.29 -12.62
CA LYS A 170 -21.87 -4.95 -12.42
C LYS A 170 -22.93 -4.24 -13.25
N GLN A 171 -23.60 -4.97 -14.16
CA GLN A 171 -24.62 -4.42 -15.05
C GLN A 171 -24.12 -3.16 -15.82
N GLY A 172 -22.88 -3.21 -16.32
CA GLY A 172 -22.27 -2.11 -17.08
C GLY A 172 -21.87 -0.88 -16.27
N LYS A 173 -21.88 -0.95 -14.92
CA LYS A 173 -21.42 0.13 -14.04
C LYS A 173 -20.19 -0.31 -13.26
N ILE A 174 -19.18 0.55 -13.17
CA ILE A 174 -18.01 0.32 -12.33
C ILE A 174 -18.44 0.37 -10.86
N VAL A 175 -18.17 -0.71 -10.12
CA VAL A 175 -18.53 -0.85 -8.69
C VAL A 175 -17.34 -1.02 -7.77
N SER A 176 -16.18 -1.39 -8.32
CA SER A 176 -14.93 -1.46 -7.57
C SER A 176 -13.76 -1.27 -8.51
N LEU A 177 -12.69 -0.65 -8.03
CA LEU A 177 -11.46 -0.47 -8.80
C LEU A 177 -10.24 -0.38 -7.87
N ALA A 178 -9.06 -0.65 -8.43
CA ALA A 178 -7.76 -0.52 -7.80
C ALA A 178 -6.70 -0.24 -8.86
N SER A 179 -5.62 0.41 -8.48
CA SER A 179 -4.46 0.64 -9.33
C SER A 179 -3.21 -0.06 -8.82
N ALA A 180 -2.22 -0.20 -9.70
CA ALA A 180 -0.86 -0.57 -9.36
C ALA A 180 0.08 0.42 -10.04
N GLU A 181 0.80 1.19 -9.24
CA GLU A 181 1.87 2.08 -9.68
C GLU A 181 3.17 1.27 -9.73
N MET A 182 3.70 1.11 -10.95
CA MET A 182 4.84 0.26 -11.23
C MET A 182 6.13 1.09 -11.26
N ASP A 183 7.14 0.63 -10.53
CA ASP A 183 8.50 1.18 -10.60
C ASP A 183 9.44 0.13 -11.22
N SER A 184 9.74 0.30 -12.49
CA SER A 184 10.61 -0.61 -13.25
C SER A 184 12.07 -0.56 -12.80
N GLU A 185 12.53 0.55 -12.22
CA GLU A 185 13.89 0.70 -11.72
C GLU A 185 14.10 -0.13 -10.45
N THR A 186 13.13 -0.07 -9.54
CA THR A 186 13.16 -0.85 -8.30
C THR A 186 12.64 -2.27 -8.48
N GLY A 187 11.77 -2.52 -9.46
CA GLY A 187 11.08 -3.78 -9.69
C GLY A 187 10.04 -4.09 -8.63
N SER A 188 9.49 -3.06 -8.00
CA SER A 188 8.38 -3.12 -7.05
C SER A 188 7.17 -2.34 -7.58
N ALA A 189 5.98 -2.59 -7.04
CA ALA A 189 4.78 -1.84 -7.38
C ALA A 189 3.95 -1.54 -6.15
N GLU A 190 3.38 -0.32 -6.08
CA GLU A 190 2.39 0.03 -5.07
C GLU A 190 0.99 -0.32 -5.55
N ILE A 191 0.24 -1.11 -4.78
CA ILE A 191 -1.20 -1.30 -5.00
C ILE A 191 -1.93 -0.21 -4.21
N THR A 192 -2.60 0.68 -4.95
CA THR A 192 -3.21 1.89 -4.38
C THR A 192 -4.60 2.17 -4.97
N ASP A 193 -5.18 3.32 -4.68
CA ASP A 193 -6.48 3.82 -5.18
C ASP A 193 -7.65 2.83 -5.04
N CYS A 194 -7.56 1.94 -4.04
CA CYS A 194 -8.54 0.88 -3.80
C CYS A 194 -9.90 1.45 -3.38
N LEU A 195 -10.91 1.22 -4.20
CA LEU A 195 -12.26 1.68 -3.97
C LEU A 195 -13.30 0.60 -4.24
N THR A 196 -14.34 0.53 -3.43
CA THR A 196 -15.59 -0.22 -3.69
C THR A 196 -16.77 0.62 -3.22
N VAL A 197 -17.75 0.80 -4.09
CA VAL A 197 -18.99 1.51 -3.73
C VAL A 197 -19.65 0.89 -2.50
N SER A 198 -20.27 1.72 -1.68
CA SER A 198 -20.75 1.31 -0.36
C SER A 198 -21.71 0.11 -0.40
N SER A 199 -22.60 0.04 -1.42
CA SER A 199 -23.57 -1.06 -1.62
C SER A 199 -22.93 -2.41 -2.00
N GLU A 200 -21.68 -2.41 -2.47
CA GLU A 200 -20.95 -3.60 -2.92
C GLU A 200 -19.81 -4.01 -1.96
N ARG A 201 -19.63 -3.26 -0.86
CA ARG A 201 -18.61 -3.59 0.16
C ARG A 201 -18.90 -4.93 0.85
N GLY A 202 -17.85 -5.56 1.35
CA GLY A 202 -17.97 -6.84 2.07
C GLY A 202 -18.06 -8.08 1.18
N LYS A 203 -18.19 -7.92 -0.14
CA LYS A 203 -18.30 -9.02 -1.13
C LYS A 203 -16.95 -9.53 -1.65
N GLY A 204 -15.84 -8.96 -1.20
CA GLY A 204 -14.50 -9.41 -1.56
C GLY A 204 -13.94 -8.82 -2.86
N LEU A 205 -14.64 -7.89 -3.53
CA LEU A 205 -14.26 -7.34 -4.84
C LEU A 205 -12.84 -6.79 -4.85
N ILE A 206 -12.45 -6.00 -3.84
CA ILE A 206 -11.08 -5.47 -3.70
C ILE A 206 -10.04 -6.60 -3.65
N LYS A 207 -10.33 -7.72 -3.00
CA LYS A 207 -9.38 -8.84 -2.93
C LYS A 207 -9.15 -9.48 -4.29
N GLU A 208 -10.20 -9.60 -5.10
CA GLU A 208 -10.10 -10.10 -6.46
C GLU A 208 -9.26 -9.17 -7.34
N LEU A 209 -9.50 -7.85 -7.23
CA LEU A 209 -8.68 -6.85 -7.93
C LEU A 209 -7.21 -6.95 -7.53
N ILE A 210 -6.89 -7.02 -6.23
CA ILE A 210 -5.52 -7.15 -5.74
C ILE A 210 -4.87 -8.43 -6.27
N VAL A 211 -5.57 -9.57 -6.22
CA VAL A 211 -5.04 -10.86 -6.73
C VAL A 211 -4.78 -10.80 -8.23
N ALA A 212 -5.66 -10.15 -8.99
CA ALA A 212 -5.48 -9.98 -10.43
C ALA A 212 -4.31 -9.04 -10.77
N LEU A 213 -4.15 -7.93 -10.02
CA LEU A 213 -2.99 -7.04 -10.13
C LEU A 213 -1.69 -7.78 -9.79
N GLU A 214 -1.64 -8.51 -8.67
CA GLU A 214 -0.46 -9.32 -8.29
C GLU A 214 -0.06 -10.30 -9.39
N LYS A 215 -1.04 -10.96 -10.02
CA LYS A 215 -0.77 -11.90 -11.12
C LYS A 215 -0.19 -11.18 -12.32
N GLU A 216 -0.75 -10.04 -12.70
CA GLU A 216 -0.27 -9.26 -13.84
C GLU A 216 1.13 -8.70 -13.57
N LEU A 217 1.37 -8.16 -12.38
CA LEU A 217 2.69 -7.67 -11.97
C LEU A 217 3.74 -8.79 -11.99
N SER A 218 3.39 -9.99 -11.49
CA SER A 218 4.27 -11.16 -11.56
C SER A 218 4.58 -11.56 -13.00
N ASN A 219 3.59 -11.54 -13.91
CA ASN A 219 3.78 -11.81 -15.34
C ASN A 219 4.71 -10.78 -16.01
N ARG A 220 4.71 -9.54 -15.54
CA ARG A 220 5.60 -8.45 -16.00
C ARG A 220 6.98 -8.47 -15.33
N GLY A 221 7.24 -9.43 -14.41
CA GLY A 221 8.54 -9.60 -13.75
C GLY A 221 8.75 -8.74 -12.49
N PHE A 222 7.72 -8.09 -11.99
CA PHE A 222 7.79 -7.41 -10.70
C PHE A 222 7.94 -8.43 -9.57
N ARG A 223 8.79 -8.11 -8.58
CA ARG A 223 9.19 -9.05 -7.52
C ARG A 223 8.41 -8.87 -6.23
N SER A 224 7.96 -7.67 -5.98
CA SER A 224 7.25 -7.32 -4.76
C SER A 224 6.13 -6.32 -5.00
N THR A 225 5.16 -6.36 -4.12
CA THR A 225 4.14 -5.32 -4.03
C THR A 225 4.06 -4.80 -2.61
N TYR A 226 3.72 -3.53 -2.49
CA TYR A 226 3.41 -2.91 -1.21
C TYR A 226 2.16 -2.05 -1.34
N THR A 227 1.68 -1.56 -0.24
CA THR A 227 0.58 -0.60 -0.17
C THR A 227 0.69 0.25 1.08
N LEU A 228 0.24 1.48 0.96
CA LEU A 228 0.01 2.40 2.07
C LEU A 228 -1.50 2.49 2.32
N CYS A 229 -1.95 1.88 3.42
CA CYS A 229 -3.38 1.85 3.77
C CYS A 229 -3.68 2.79 4.93
N ARG A 230 -4.80 3.52 4.86
CA ARG A 230 -5.32 4.30 5.99
C ARG A 230 -5.34 3.44 7.26
N ALA A 231 -4.64 3.87 8.31
CA ALA A 231 -4.43 3.05 9.50
C ALA A 231 -5.72 2.70 10.25
N LEU A 232 -6.71 3.58 10.24
CA LEU A 232 -8.02 3.35 10.84
C LEU A 232 -8.97 2.49 10.00
N SER A 233 -8.65 2.24 8.72
CA SER A 233 -9.55 1.51 7.82
C SER A 233 -9.42 0.00 8.00
N PHE A 234 -10.24 -0.60 8.87
CA PHE A 234 -10.23 -2.04 9.15
C PHE A 234 -10.44 -2.89 7.88
N GLY A 235 -11.30 -2.44 6.95
CA GLY A 235 -11.66 -3.20 5.74
C GLY A 235 -10.47 -3.47 4.84
N ILE A 236 -9.75 -2.41 4.43
CA ILE A 236 -8.63 -2.54 3.52
C ILE A 236 -7.43 -3.24 4.17
N ASN A 237 -7.11 -2.92 5.44
CA ASN A 237 -6.05 -3.62 6.18
C ASN A 237 -6.36 -5.13 6.29
N THR A 238 -7.63 -5.51 6.51
CA THR A 238 -8.06 -6.92 6.54
C THR A 238 -7.93 -7.58 5.15
N ALA A 239 -8.21 -6.86 4.07
CA ALA A 239 -8.05 -7.40 2.72
C ALA A 239 -6.58 -7.79 2.48
N PHE A 240 -5.64 -6.89 2.71
CA PHE A 240 -4.21 -7.15 2.49
C PHE A 240 -3.67 -8.28 3.38
N VAL A 241 -3.96 -8.28 4.70
CA VAL A 241 -3.49 -9.36 5.57
C VAL A 241 -4.05 -10.73 5.16
N SER A 242 -5.32 -10.78 4.69
CA SER A 242 -5.94 -12.03 4.23
C SER A 242 -5.31 -12.58 2.94
N LEU A 243 -4.68 -11.72 2.14
CA LEU A 243 -3.94 -12.07 0.93
C LEU A 243 -2.45 -12.37 1.19
N GLY A 244 -2.04 -12.36 2.47
CA GLY A 244 -0.70 -12.76 2.89
C GLY A 244 0.33 -11.63 2.90
N TYR A 245 -0.13 -10.37 2.87
CA TYR A 245 0.77 -9.23 3.12
C TYR A 245 1.21 -9.20 4.57
N ALA A 246 2.46 -8.82 4.79
CA ALA A 246 3.04 -8.60 6.10
C ALA A 246 2.98 -7.11 6.47
N TYR A 247 2.57 -6.80 7.69
CA TYR A 247 2.66 -5.46 8.26
C TYR A 247 4.12 -5.14 8.56
N THR A 248 4.62 -4.00 8.07
CA THR A 248 6.05 -3.65 8.15
C THR A 248 6.32 -2.25 8.68
N GLY A 249 5.31 -1.48 9.00
CA GLY A 249 5.47 -0.15 9.57
C GLY A 249 4.23 0.72 9.43
N ARG A 250 4.36 1.96 9.91
CA ARG A 250 3.32 2.99 9.83
C ARG A 250 3.94 4.35 9.60
N LEU A 251 3.54 5.01 8.54
CA LEU A 251 3.88 6.40 8.27
C LEU A 251 2.91 7.31 9.03
N VAL A 252 3.45 8.06 10.00
CA VAL A 252 2.63 8.94 10.86
C VAL A 252 2.23 10.19 10.11
N ASN A 253 0.95 10.56 10.18
CA ASN A 253 0.38 11.74 9.52
C ASN A 253 0.86 11.89 8.06
N ASN A 254 0.77 10.80 7.29
CA ASN A 254 1.40 10.71 5.97
C ASN A 254 0.62 11.41 4.86
N CYS A 255 -0.67 11.16 4.79
CA CYS A 255 -1.52 11.67 3.71
C CYS A 255 -2.65 12.52 4.27
N ARG A 256 -2.94 13.63 3.61
CA ARG A 256 -4.15 14.40 3.90
C ARG A 256 -5.34 13.72 3.23
N ILE A 257 -6.23 13.15 4.07
CA ILE A 257 -7.44 12.47 3.62
C ILE A 257 -8.61 13.03 4.46
N GLY A 258 -9.63 13.60 3.78
CA GLY A 258 -10.68 14.31 4.47
C GLY A 258 -10.19 15.62 5.11
N GLU A 259 -10.53 15.87 6.36
CA GLU A 259 -10.23 17.15 7.06
C GLU A 259 -8.81 17.21 7.64
N GLY A 260 -8.06 16.11 7.68
CA GLY A 260 -6.76 16.06 8.35
C GLY A 260 -5.77 15.06 7.75
N PHE A 261 -4.59 15.02 8.38
CA PHE A 261 -3.59 14.01 8.05
C PHE A 261 -3.92 12.69 8.73
N GLU A 262 -3.71 11.60 8.01
CA GLU A 262 -3.92 10.24 8.51
C GLU A 262 -2.61 9.44 8.50
N ASP A 263 -2.49 8.55 9.47
CA ASP A 263 -1.45 7.54 9.50
C ASP A 263 -1.72 6.48 8.44
N MET A 264 -0.65 6.02 7.78
CA MET A 264 -0.73 4.99 6.75
C MET A 264 0.05 3.75 7.16
N ASN A 265 -0.63 2.61 7.26
CA ASN A 265 0.00 1.33 7.52
C ASN A 265 0.69 0.80 6.25
N ILE A 266 1.91 0.30 6.40
CA ILE A 266 2.68 -0.31 5.33
C ILE A 266 2.46 -1.82 5.34
N TRP A 267 2.04 -2.36 4.22
CA TRP A 267 1.89 -3.79 3.99
C TRP A 267 2.71 -4.21 2.78
N CYS A 268 3.46 -5.30 2.88
CA CYS A 268 4.34 -5.77 1.81
C CYS A 268 4.15 -7.24 1.52
N LYS A 269 4.35 -7.64 0.27
CA LYS A 269 4.31 -9.03 -0.19
C LYS A 269 5.31 -9.27 -1.31
N MET A 270 6.10 -10.34 -1.18
CA MET A 270 6.92 -10.83 -2.29
C MET A 270 6.02 -11.59 -3.27
N LEU A 271 6.12 -11.26 -4.55
CA LEU A 271 5.49 -12.00 -5.64
C LEU A 271 6.29 -13.26 -5.96
N LYS A 272 5.65 -14.27 -6.53
CA LYS A 272 6.27 -15.55 -6.88
C LYS A 272 6.40 -15.68 -8.37
#